data_9583db77dc770e08fc8e317921ce5ecc
#
_entry.id   9583db77dc770e08fc8e317921ce5ecc
#
_cell.length_a   1.000
_cell.length_b   1.000
_cell.length_c   1.000
_cell.angle_alpha   90.00
_cell.angle_beta   90.00
_cell.angle_gamma   90.00
#
_symmetry.space_group_name_H-M   'P 1'
#
loop_
_entity.id
_entity.type
_entity.pdbx_description
1 polymer ?
#
loop_
_entity_poly.entity_id
_entity_poly.type
_entity_poly.pdbx_seq_one_letter_code
_entity_poly.pdbx_strand_id
1 'polypeptide(L)'
;MSEDAAAATTNKQWFVVHTYSGFENKVKEAIESRAKIFGMSERIARVLVPTEKVVEVRNKQKRETEQKFFPGYVLVEMELTDDTWHLVRSTPKVTGFVGSGSKPVALPHDQVDDILRQMEAGAEKPKPKSVFARGDKVRVIDGPFVNFQGVVDDMNPERGRMKVVVPVFGRPTSVELEYYQVERL
;
A
#
# COMPACT_ATOMS: atom_id res chain seq x y z
N MET A 1 -7.02 -45.34 10.10
CA MET A 1 -7.37 -44.89 8.77
C MET A 1 -6.96 -43.42 8.65
N SER A 2 -5.84 -43.25 8.08
CA SER A 2 -5.23 -41.92 7.90
C SER A 2 -5.85 -41.31 6.65
N GLU A 3 -6.71 -40.35 6.80
CA GLU A 3 -7.03 -39.45 5.71
C GLU A 3 -5.85 -38.49 5.56
N ASP A 4 -4.91 -38.90 4.76
CA ASP A 4 -4.04 -38.02 4.03
C ASP A 4 -4.94 -37.07 3.22
N ALA A 5 -5.27 -35.93 3.81
CA ALA A 5 -5.64 -34.78 3.04
C ALA A 5 -4.39 -34.43 2.23
N ALA A 6 -4.26 -35.08 1.06
CA ALA A 6 -3.34 -34.64 0.06
C ALA A 6 -3.54 -33.15 -0.13
N ALA A 7 -2.63 -32.37 0.44
CA ALA A 7 -2.46 -31.01 0.04
C ALA A 7 -2.28 -31.08 -1.47
N ALA A 8 -3.34 -30.80 -2.20
CA ALA A 8 -3.30 -30.63 -3.62
C ALA A 8 -2.19 -29.59 -3.82
N THR A 9 -1.07 -30.07 -4.30
CA THR A 9 0.04 -29.23 -4.74
C THR A 9 -0.51 -28.46 -5.93
N THR A 10 -1.26 -27.43 -5.59
CA THR A 10 -1.76 -26.52 -6.59
C THR A 10 -0.52 -25.84 -7.14
N ASN A 11 -0.22 -26.10 -8.40
CA ASN A 11 0.84 -25.42 -9.16
C ASN A 11 0.60 -23.91 -9.28
N LYS A 12 -0.13 -23.34 -8.34
CA LYS A 12 -0.45 -21.92 -8.28
C LYS A 12 0.74 -21.15 -7.78
N GLN A 13 1.10 -20.16 -8.53
CA GLN A 13 2.19 -19.23 -8.23
C GLN A 13 1.65 -17.81 -8.30
N TRP A 14 2.36 -16.91 -7.66
CA TRP A 14 2.05 -15.49 -7.72
C TRP A 14 2.77 -14.83 -8.89
N PHE A 15 2.02 -14.09 -9.68
CA PHE A 15 2.53 -13.31 -10.81
C PHE A 15 2.19 -11.86 -10.65
N VAL A 16 3.06 -11.00 -11.15
CA VAL A 16 2.83 -9.55 -11.18
C VAL A 16 2.28 -9.16 -12.53
N VAL A 17 1.16 -8.46 -12.50
CA VAL A 17 0.49 -7.93 -13.70
C VAL A 17 0.62 -6.42 -13.70
N HIS A 18 1.12 -5.87 -14.79
CA HIS A 18 1.20 -4.43 -14.99
C HIS A 18 -0.09 -3.90 -15.60
N THR A 19 -0.62 -2.83 -15.00
CA THR A 19 -1.86 -2.18 -15.42
C THR A 19 -1.65 -0.66 -15.54
N TYR A 20 -2.62 0.02 -16.10
CA TYR A 20 -2.64 1.48 -16.02
C TYR A 20 -2.88 1.93 -14.57
N SER A 21 -2.11 2.90 -14.12
CA SER A 21 -2.29 3.49 -12.78
C SER A 21 -3.72 4.01 -12.57
N GLY A 22 -4.30 3.70 -11.43
CA GLY A 22 -5.67 4.06 -11.07
C GLY A 22 -6.73 3.02 -11.47
N PHE A 23 -6.37 2.01 -12.26
CA PHE A 23 -7.29 0.98 -12.74
C PHE A 23 -7.09 -0.38 -12.06
N GLU A 24 -6.23 -0.46 -11.06
CA GLU A 24 -5.86 -1.73 -10.42
C GLU A 24 -7.07 -2.46 -9.83
N ASN A 25 -7.96 -1.77 -9.14
CA ASN A 25 -9.18 -2.38 -8.59
C ASN A 25 -10.13 -2.86 -9.68
N LYS A 26 -10.28 -2.09 -10.74
CA LYS A 26 -11.10 -2.49 -11.89
C LYS A 26 -10.55 -3.70 -12.62
N VAL A 27 -9.22 -3.79 -12.71
CA VAL A 27 -8.54 -4.96 -13.28
C VAL A 27 -8.75 -6.18 -12.38
N LYS A 28 -8.61 -6.04 -11.06
CA LYS A 28 -8.91 -7.11 -10.11
C LYS A 28 -10.32 -7.65 -10.30
N GLU A 29 -11.32 -6.80 -10.25
CA GLU A 29 -12.73 -7.18 -10.44
C GLU A 29 -12.97 -7.84 -11.79
N ALA A 30 -12.36 -7.30 -12.85
CA ALA A 30 -12.48 -7.84 -14.20
C ALA A 30 -11.86 -9.25 -14.32
N ILE A 31 -10.69 -9.47 -13.75
CA ILE A 31 -10.05 -10.79 -13.74
C ILE A 31 -10.88 -11.80 -12.96
N GLU A 32 -11.35 -11.45 -11.77
CA GLU A 32 -12.19 -12.31 -10.94
C GLU A 32 -13.52 -12.66 -11.65
N SER A 33 -14.17 -11.69 -12.27
CA SER A 33 -15.41 -11.89 -13.01
C SER A 33 -15.20 -12.79 -14.24
N ARG A 34 -14.15 -12.55 -14.99
CA ARG A 34 -13.82 -13.36 -16.18
C ARG A 34 -13.45 -14.79 -15.79
N ALA A 35 -12.71 -14.96 -14.68
CA ALA A 35 -12.39 -16.30 -14.17
C ALA A 35 -13.66 -17.11 -13.84
N LYS A 36 -14.67 -16.47 -13.27
CA LYS A 36 -15.98 -17.09 -13.01
C LYS A 36 -16.73 -17.42 -14.28
N ILE A 37 -16.77 -16.49 -15.22
CA ILE A 37 -17.50 -16.66 -16.50
C ILE A 37 -16.90 -17.80 -17.34
N PHE A 38 -15.58 -17.88 -17.39
CA PHE A 38 -14.86 -18.91 -18.17
C PHE A 38 -14.58 -20.19 -17.40
N GLY A 39 -15.08 -20.32 -16.16
CA GLY A 39 -14.89 -21.51 -15.33
C GLY A 39 -13.46 -21.76 -14.87
N MET A 40 -12.67 -20.69 -14.77
CA MET A 40 -11.26 -20.73 -14.37
C MET A 40 -11.02 -20.32 -12.91
N SER A 41 -12.07 -20.23 -12.10
CA SER A 41 -11.96 -19.82 -10.68
C SER A 41 -11.08 -20.74 -9.84
N GLU A 42 -10.97 -22.01 -10.21
CA GLU A 42 -10.07 -22.96 -9.57
C GLU A 42 -8.60 -22.74 -9.92
N ARG A 43 -8.33 -22.23 -11.12
CA ARG A 43 -6.98 -21.96 -11.63
C ARG A 43 -6.49 -20.58 -11.23
N ILE A 44 -7.39 -19.59 -11.12
CA ILE A 44 -7.11 -18.24 -10.66
C ILE A 44 -7.70 -18.12 -9.26
N ALA A 45 -6.86 -18.30 -8.24
CA ALA A 45 -7.31 -18.39 -6.86
C ALA A 45 -7.55 -17.00 -6.21
N ARG A 46 -6.60 -16.11 -6.38
CA ARG A 46 -6.63 -14.77 -5.75
C ARG A 46 -6.10 -13.70 -6.67
N VAL A 47 -6.68 -12.53 -6.55
CA VAL A 47 -6.17 -11.30 -7.18
C VAL A 47 -6.05 -10.24 -6.09
N LEU A 48 -4.86 -9.69 -5.90
CA LEU A 48 -4.57 -8.71 -4.87
C LEU A 48 -4.03 -7.42 -5.48
N VAL A 49 -4.51 -6.30 -4.95
CA VAL A 49 -3.91 -4.99 -5.19
C VAL A 49 -3.14 -4.62 -3.94
N PRO A 50 -1.80 -4.50 -3.99
CA PRO A 50 -0.99 -4.17 -2.83
C PRO A 50 -1.30 -2.76 -2.34
N THR A 51 -2.03 -2.64 -1.24
CA THR A 51 -2.44 -1.37 -0.65
C THR A 51 -2.21 -1.37 0.85
N GLU A 52 -1.94 -0.20 1.42
CA GLU A 52 -1.99 0.03 2.85
C GLU A 52 -2.96 1.15 3.17
N LYS A 53 -3.57 1.08 4.34
CA LYS A 53 -4.38 2.17 4.85
C LYS A 53 -3.48 3.18 5.54
N VAL A 54 -3.52 4.41 5.08
CA VAL A 54 -2.80 5.52 5.69
C VAL A 54 -3.79 6.60 6.12
N VAL A 55 -3.49 7.27 7.21
CA VAL A 55 -4.26 8.42 7.66
C VAL A 55 -3.62 9.67 7.07
N GLU A 56 -4.34 10.34 6.20
CA GLU A 56 -3.96 11.67 5.72
C GLU A 56 -4.70 12.74 6.51
N VAL A 57 -3.98 13.78 6.88
CA VAL A 57 -4.58 14.96 7.47
C VAL A 57 -4.65 16.04 6.40
N ARG A 58 -5.88 16.38 6.00
CA ARG A 58 -6.14 17.44 5.03
C ARG A 58 -7.23 18.38 5.58
N ASN A 59 -6.99 19.67 5.54
CA ASN A 59 -7.92 20.67 6.04
C ASN A 59 -8.38 20.44 7.48
N LYS A 60 -7.46 20.07 8.38
CA LYS A 60 -7.73 19.77 9.80
C LYS A 60 -8.64 18.53 10.02
N GLN A 61 -8.89 17.76 8.99
CA GLN A 61 -9.67 16.51 9.07
C GLN A 61 -8.78 15.31 8.81
N LYS A 62 -8.93 14.29 9.64
CA LYS A 62 -8.30 12.99 9.42
C LYS A 62 -9.13 12.20 8.42
N ARG A 63 -8.51 11.74 7.36
CA ARG A 63 -9.13 10.83 6.40
C ARG A 63 -8.28 9.57 6.28
N GLU A 64 -8.94 8.44 6.33
CA GLU A 64 -8.30 7.17 5.98
C GLU A 64 -8.27 7.07 4.46
N THR A 65 -7.08 6.87 3.91
CA THR A 65 -6.87 6.72 2.48
C THR A 65 -6.08 5.45 2.23
N GLU A 66 -6.47 4.70 1.24
CA GLU A 66 -5.69 3.55 0.79
C GLU A 66 -4.56 4.04 -0.13
N GLN A 67 -3.34 3.77 0.28
CA GLN A 67 -2.17 4.04 -0.54
C GLN A 67 -1.67 2.74 -1.15
N LYS A 68 -1.40 2.75 -2.44
CA LYS A 68 -0.87 1.59 -3.14
C LYS A 68 0.64 1.53 -2.97
N PHE A 69 1.18 0.37 -2.56
CA PHE A 69 2.63 0.17 -2.49
C PHE A 69 3.28 0.22 -3.87
N PHE A 70 2.62 -0.39 -4.85
CA PHE A 70 3.10 -0.47 -6.22
C PHE A 70 1.98 -0.01 -7.16
N PRO A 71 1.88 1.31 -7.44
CA PRO A 71 0.89 1.82 -8.38
C PRO A 71 1.06 1.19 -9.77
N GLY A 72 -0.03 0.72 -10.37
CA GLY A 72 0.00 0.07 -11.67
C GLY A 72 0.37 -1.41 -11.65
N TYR A 73 0.42 -2.05 -10.47
CA TYR A 73 0.70 -3.47 -10.33
C TYR A 73 -0.41 -4.19 -9.58
N VAL A 74 -0.71 -5.40 -10.04
CA VAL A 74 -1.68 -6.31 -9.43
C VAL A 74 -1.02 -7.67 -9.27
N LEU A 75 -1.22 -8.30 -8.12
CA LEU A 75 -0.74 -9.65 -7.85
C LEU A 75 -1.84 -10.66 -8.16
N VAL A 76 -1.53 -11.69 -8.91
CA VAL A 76 -2.45 -12.77 -9.28
C VAL A 76 -1.86 -14.11 -8.86
N GLU A 77 -2.57 -14.84 -8.00
CA GLU A 77 -2.26 -16.23 -7.67
C GLU A 77 -3.02 -17.14 -8.63
N MET A 78 -2.28 -17.78 -9.53
CA MET A 78 -2.87 -18.64 -10.54
C MET A 78 -1.96 -19.78 -10.94
N GLU A 79 -2.54 -20.80 -11.52
CA GLU A 79 -1.82 -21.80 -12.31
C GLU A 79 -1.53 -21.21 -13.69
N LEU A 80 -0.25 -21.16 -14.06
CA LEU A 80 0.15 -20.62 -15.34
C LEU A 80 -0.14 -21.62 -16.47
N THR A 81 -1.20 -21.36 -17.21
CA THR A 81 -1.58 -22.07 -18.43
C THR A 81 -1.79 -21.06 -19.55
N ASP A 82 -1.83 -21.54 -20.79
CA ASP A 82 -2.12 -20.66 -21.93
C ASP A 82 -3.47 -19.96 -21.77
N ASP A 83 -4.45 -20.66 -21.23
CA ASP A 83 -5.80 -20.13 -20.99
C ASP A 83 -5.82 -19.04 -19.92
N THR A 84 -5.17 -19.27 -18.77
CA THR A 84 -5.12 -18.27 -17.68
C THR A 84 -4.28 -17.07 -18.09
N TRP A 85 -3.15 -17.30 -18.74
CA TRP A 85 -2.30 -16.24 -19.26
C TRP A 85 -3.06 -15.36 -20.25
N HIS A 86 -3.79 -15.99 -21.16
CA HIS A 86 -4.58 -15.27 -22.17
C HIS A 86 -5.74 -14.48 -21.56
N LEU A 87 -6.43 -15.08 -20.58
CA LEU A 87 -7.52 -14.43 -19.86
C LEU A 87 -7.04 -13.14 -19.17
N VAL A 88 -5.94 -13.23 -18.42
CA VAL A 88 -5.41 -12.08 -17.69
C VAL A 88 -4.89 -11.01 -18.65
N ARG A 89 -4.13 -11.40 -19.66
CA ARG A 89 -3.56 -10.47 -20.62
C ARG A 89 -4.62 -9.77 -21.47
N SER A 90 -5.71 -10.44 -21.79
CA SER A 90 -6.82 -9.85 -22.56
C SER A 90 -7.79 -9.02 -21.73
N THR A 91 -7.59 -8.95 -20.41
CA THR A 91 -8.41 -8.11 -19.55
C THR A 91 -8.18 -6.64 -19.86
N PRO A 92 -9.23 -5.81 -19.96
CA PRO A 92 -9.10 -4.39 -20.23
C PRO A 92 -8.22 -3.69 -19.17
N LYS A 93 -7.39 -2.74 -19.61
CA LYS A 93 -6.45 -1.97 -18.80
C LYS A 93 -5.23 -2.74 -18.29
N VAL A 94 -5.09 -4.00 -18.60
CA VAL A 94 -3.87 -4.78 -18.40
C VAL A 94 -2.90 -4.51 -19.55
N THR A 95 -1.66 -4.12 -19.21
CA THR A 95 -0.58 -3.95 -20.20
C THR A 95 0.18 -5.23 -20.45
N GLY A 96 0.26 -6.11 -19.46
CA GLY A 96 0.90 -7.41 -19.56
C GLY A 96 1.45 -7.90 -18.24
N PHE A 97 2.06 -9.07 -18.24
CA PHE A 97 2.79 -9.59 -17.10
C PHE A 97 4.17 -8.95 -16.98
N VAL A 98 4.63 -8.78 -15.73
CA VAL A 98 6.01 -8.43 -15.45
C VAL A 98 6.87 -9.68 -15.65
N GLY A 99 7.85 -9.58 -16.50
CA GLY A 99 8.74 -10.69 -16.81
C GLY A 99 9.43 -10.51 -18.16
N SER A 100 10.20 -11.50 -18.54
CA SER A 100 10.96 -11.52 -19.78
C SER A 100 10.16 -12.15 -20.92
N GLY A 101 9.74 -11.37 -21.88
CA GLY A 101 9.07 -11.85 -23.09
C GLY A 101 7.69 -12.48 -22.84
N SER A 102 7.48 -13.67 -23.37
CA SER A 102 6.22 -14.41 -23.25
C SER A 102 6.09 -15.24 -21.95
N LYS A 103 7.12 -15.24 -21.11
CA LYS A 103 7.14 -16.00 -19.85
C LYS A 103 7.06 -15.05 -18.67
N PRO A 104 5.93 -15.05 -17.94
CA PRO A 104 5.82 -14.31 -16.69
C PRO A 104 6.81 -14.85 -15.64
N VAL A 105 7.36 -13.96 -14.81
CA VAL A 105 8.20 -14.35 -13.69
C VAL A 105 7.35 -14.50 -12.45
N ALA A 106 7.37 -15.68 -11.84
CA ALA A 106 6.70 -15.94 -10.58
C ALA A 106 7.40 -15.21 -9.43
N LEU A 107 6.61 -14.60 -8.54
CA LEU A 107 7.11 -14.05 -7.29
C LEU A 107 7.39 -15.18 -6.29
N PRO A 108 8.53 -15.12 -5.57
CA PRO A 108 8.77 -15.98 -4.42
C PRO A 108 7.68 -15.79 -3.35
N HIS A 109 7.27 -16.87 -2.70
CA HIS A 109 6.26 -16.82 -1.63
C HIS A 109 6.64 -15.87 -0.50
N ASP A 110 7.92 -15.80 -0.14
CA ASP A 110 8.41 -14.89 0.92
C ASP A 110 8.10 -13.43 0.63
N GLN A 111 8.26 -12.99 -0.62
CA GLN A 111 7.94 -11.61 -1.02
C GLN A 111 6.43 -11.34 -0.98
N VAL A 112 5.64 -12.32 -1.35
CA VAL A 112 4.18 -12.20 -1.27
C VAL A 112 3.72 -12.15 0.19
N ASP A 113 4.27 -12.99 1.04
CA ASP A 113 3.96 -13.02 2.47
C ASP A 113 4.29 -11.69 3.13
N ASP A 114 5.40 -11.06 2.78
CA ASP A 114 5.77 -9.74 3.26
C ASP A 114 4.75 -8.67 2.84
N ILE A 115 4.30 -8.71 1.60
CA ILE A 115 3.27 -7.80 1.09
C ILE A 115 1.95 -8.02 1.84
N LEU A 116 1.54 -9.27 2.03
CA LEU A 116 0.31 -9.60 2.77
C LEU A 116 0.37 -9.12 4.22
N ARG A 117 1.49 -9.34 4.91
CA ARG A 117 1.70 -8.84 6.27
C ARG A 117 1.62 -7.32 6.35
N GLN A 118 2.18 -6.62 5.37
CA GLN A 118 2.08 -5.16 5.31
C GLN A 118 0.64 -4.68 5.09
N MET A 119 -0.11 -5.36 4.25
CA MET A 119 -1.53 -5.07 4.03
C MET A 119 -2.36 -5.28 5.30
N GLU A 120 -2.13 -6.39 6.01
CA GLU A 120 -2.81 -6.70 7.27
C GLU A 120 -2.44 -5.72 8.38
N ALA A 121 -1.17 -5.40 8.54
CA ALA A 121 -0.70 -4.41 9.52
C ALA A 121 -1.30 -3.03 9.26
N GLY A 122 -1.43 -2.62 7.99
CA GLY A 122 -2.11 -1.38 7.61
C GLY A 122 -3.61 -1.40 7.89
N ALA A 123 -4.25 -2.57 7.82
CA ALA A 123 -5.68 -2.72 8.13
C ALA A 123 -5.96 -2.63 9.63
N GLU A 124 -5.04 -3.13 10.48
CA GLU A 124 -5.21 -3.09 11.93
C GLU A 124 -4.96 -1.70 12.53
N LYS A 125 -3.98 -0.97 12.01
CA LYS A 125 -3.62 0.38 12.50
C LYS A 125 -3.24 1.26 11.31
N PRO A 126 -4.13 2.12 10.83
CA PRO A 126 -3.79 3.11 9.81
C PRO A 126 -2.60 3.94 10.28
N LYS A 127 -1.51 3.88 9.55
CA LYS A 127 -0.33 4.70 9.86
C LYS A 127 -0.57 6.11 9.35
N PRO A 128 -0.42 7.15 10.18
CA PRO A 128 -0.42 8.50 9.68
C PRO A 128 0.75 8.68 8.71
N LYS A 129 0.46 9.26 7.57
CA LYS A 129 1.51 9.62 6.61
C LYS A 129 2.35 10.74 7.21
N SER A 130 3.42 10.39 7.90
CA SER A 130 4.35 11.39 8.42
C SER A 130 5.25 11.87 7.28
N VAL A 131 4.98 13.07 6.83
CA VAL A 131 5.86 13.75 5.87
C VAL A 131 7.16 14.23 6.55
N PHE A 132 7.20 14.14 7.88
CA PHE A 132 8.28 14.68 8.71
C PHE A 132 9.14 13.56 9.29
N ALA A 133 10.41 13.87 9.50
CA ALA A 133 11.36 13.03 10.22
C ALA A 133 11.93 13.78 11.42
N ARG A 134 12.43 13.02 12.40
CA ARG A 134 13.14 13.61 13.55
C ARG A 134 14.38 14.37 13.05
N GLY A 135 14.51 15.61 13.47
CA GLY A 135 15.58 16.51 13.03
C GLY A 135 15.21 17.40 11.83
N ASP A 136 14.03 17.22 11.25
CA ASP A 136 13.57 18.09 10.18
C ASP A 136 13.30 19.51 10.69
N LYS A 137 13.68 20.50 9.88
CA LYS A 137 13.32 21.90 10.15
C LYS A 137 11.91 22.14 9.64
N VAL A 138 11.10 22.70 10.52
CA VAL A 138 9.69 22.99 10.24
C VAL A 138 9.33 24.41 10.65
N ARG A 139 8.33 24.94 9.96
CA ARG A 139 7.71 26.23 10.31
C ARG A 139 6.29 25.98 10.78
N VAL A 140 5.92 26.61 11.89
CA VAL A 140 4.56 26.54 12.41
C VAL A 140 3.66 27.47 11.57
N ILE A 141 2.59 26.92 11.03
CA ILE A 141 1.65 27.63 10.14
C ILE A 141 0.29 27.88 10.78
N ASP A 142 0.01 27.24 11.91
CA ASP A 142 -1.24 27.42 12.64
C ASP A 142 -1.03 27.31 14.15
N GLY A 143 -1.83 28.03 14.93
CA GLY A 143 -1.80 28.03 16.38
C GLY A 143 -1.06 29.23 16.98
N PRO A 144 -0.81 29.23 18.32
CA PRO A 144 -0.19 30.35 19.02
C PRO A 144 1.29 30.59 18.66
N PHE A 145 1.93 29.64 17.99
CA PHE A 145 3.35 29.70 17.57
C PHE A 145 3.51 29.90 16.06
N VAL A 146 2.51 30.43 15.40
CA VAL A 146 2.51 30.70 13.96
C VAL A 146 3.74 31.52 13.56
N ASN A 147 4.37 31.15 12.43
CA ASN A 147 5.61 31.73 11.89
C ASN A 147 6.90 31.43 12.68
N PHE A 148 6.84 30.69 13.77
CA PHE A 148 8.05 30.20 14.42
C PHE A 148 8.65 29.02 13.63
N GLN A 149 9.98 29.00 13.57
CA GLN A 149 10.72 27.89 13.02
C GLN A 149 11.27 27.02 14.14
N GLY A 150 11.17 25.73 13.98
CA GLY A 150 11.66 24.77 14.95
C GLY A 150 12.23 23.52 14.31
N VAL A 151 12.66 22.62 15.15
CA VAL A 151 13.18 21.30 14.74
C VAL A 151 12.32 20.22 15.37
N VAL A 152 11.98 19.21 14.60
CA VAL A 152 11.22 18.06 15.08
C VAL A 152 12.09 17.25 16.04
N ASP A 153 11.69 17.18 17.30
CA ASP A 153 12.39 16.43 18.34
C ASP A 153 11.87 14.99 18.46
N ASP A 154 10.55 14.86 18.48
CA ASP A 154 9.90 13.55 18.59
C ASP A 154 8.59 13.52 17.82
N MET A 155 8.16 12.34 17.43
CA MET A 155 6.92 12.15 16.66
C MET A 155 6.07 11.07 17.29
N ASN A 156 4.79 11.34 17.42
CA ASN A 156 3.80 10.35 17.83
C ASN A 156 2.82 10.08 16.69
N PRO A 157 3.14 9.13 15.81
CA PRO A 157 2.31 8.81 14.65
C PRO A 157 0.92 8.30 15.03
N GLU A 158 0.78 7.66 16.18
CA GLU A 158 -0.50 7.11 16.65
C GLU A 158 -1.53 8.21 16.96
N ARG A 159 -1.05 9.35 17.43
CA ARG A 159 -1.89 10.50 17.78
C ARG A 159 -1.89 11.60 16.73
N GLY A 160 -1.10 11.46 15.67
CA GLY A 160 -0.96 12.50 14.65
C GLY A 160 -0.32 13.78 15.17
N ARG A 161 0.55 13.68 16.20
CA ARG A 161 1.21 14.81 16.84
C ARG A 161 2.72 14.66 16.82
N MET A 162 3.39 15.78 16.85
CA MET A 162 4.84 15.85 16.96
C MET A 162 5.27 16.85 18.00
N LYS A 163 6.43 16.63 18.59
CA LYS A 163 7.11 17.59 19.44
C LYS A 163 8.12 18.37 18.61
N VAL A 164 7.97 19.67 18.59
CA VAL A 164 8.84 20.58 17.87
C VAL A 164 9.53 21.49 18.88
N VAL A 165 10.84 21.59 18.81
CA VAL A 165 11.60 22.54 19.62
C VAL A 165 11.63 23.87 18.88
N VAL A 166 10.97 24.84 19.44
CA VAL A 166 10.84 26.21 18.91
C VAL A 166 11.55 27.18 19.84
N PRO A 167 12.39 28.11 19.34
CA PRO A 167 12.98 29.14 20.17
C PRO A 167 11.92 30.20 20.51
N VAL A 168 11.46 30.18 21.75
CA VAL A 168 10.55 31.17 22.27
C VAL A 168 11.30 32.10 23.23
N PHE A 169 11.36 33.39 22.92
CA PHE A 169 12.14 34.37 23.68
C PHE A 169 13.61 33.97 23.93
N GLY A 170 14.25 33.38 22.92
CA GLY A 170 15.64 32.93 23.00
C GLY A 170 15.88 31.63 23.79
N ARG A 171 14.80 30.94 24.23
CA ARG A 171 14.87 29.68 24.93
C ARG A 171 14.28 28.55 24.08
N PRO A 172 14.97 27.42 23.95
CA PRO A 172 14.39 26.25 23.24
C PRO A 172 13.23 25.69 24.05
N THR A 173 12.03 25.75 23.48
CA THR A 173 10.80 25.28 24.11
C THR A 173 10.22 24.15 23.28
N SER A 174 9.96 23.01 23.91
CA SER A 174 9.30 21.88 23.24
C SER A 174 7.80 22.10 23.23
N VAL A 175 7.21 22.12 22.04
CA VAL A 175 5.78 22.34 21.81
C VAL A 175 5.20 21.13 21.10
N GLU A 176 4.08 20.65 21.58
CA GLU A 176 3.35 19.56 20.92
C GLU A 176 2.38 20.17 19.89
N LEU A 177 2.59 19.81 18.62
CA LEU A 177 1.82 20.30 17.48
C LEU A 177 1.27 19.13 16.68
N GLU A 178 0.14 19.34 16.02
CA GLU A 178 -0.40 18.37 15.07
C GLU A 178 0.29 18.54 13.70
N TYR A 179 0.34 17.46 12.90
CA TYR A 179 1.05 17.47 11.60
C TYR A 179 0.57 18.55 10.64
N TYR A 180 -0.70 18.93 10.71
CA TYR A 180 -1.26 19.99 9.86
C TYR A 180 -0.88 21.42 10.30
N GLN A 181 -0.35 21.57 11.51
CA GLN A 181 0.05 22.89 12.06
C GLN A 181 1.47 23.29 11.67
N VAL A 182 2.20 22.41 11.01
CA VAL A 182 3.58 22.64 10.62
C VAL A 182 3.80 22.34 9.16
N GLU A 183 4.73 23.08 8.56
CA GLU A 183 5.19 22.93 7.19
C GLU A 183 6.69 22.68 7.20
N ARG A 184 7.16 21.79 6.33
CA ARG A 184 8.59 21.51 6.17
C ARG A 184 9.27 22.67 5.45
N LEU A 185 10.43 23.10 5.96
CA LEU A 185 11.27 24.11 5.32
C LEU A 185 12.15 23.53 4.24
#